data_2a7c776f5a032c32fb2d5507fa4c6b84
#
_entry.id   2a7c776f5a032c32fb2d5507fa4c6b84
#
_cell.length_a   1.000
_cell.length_b   1.000
_cell.length_c   1.000
_cell.angle_alpha   90.00
_cell.angle_beta   90.00
_cell.angle_gamma   90.00
#
_symmetry.space_group_name_H-M   'P 1'
#
loop_
_entity.id
_entity.type
_entity.pdbx_description
1 polymer ?
#
loop_
_entity_poly.entity_id
_entity_poly.type
_entity_poly.pdbx_seq_one_letter_code
_entity_poly.pdbx_strand_id
1 'polypeptide(L)'
;MEHIDRREVLLGSGAASGALLLGRGFASAAETREQLIPWADQPPPVPPPAQAVVKTLTPWESLDSWITPNDKFFGVGHYEWPAIDAATWRLDVVGQVDSPHTYTLNDLKARPRQEVTFTLECSGDNGLPFLTSAIGNAKWAGASVADVLGAAKAKGGAKEVVFFGADRGDEVLRPGTPSELKISEHFARSMSIEDAMSAANILCYEMNGEPLTAARGAPVRLIAPGWFGIANTKWLRRIEVRDTRFMGRFMARDYVTVREESRDGETVVEQTSVGRVLLKSAPARVTRTDGGYRIAGMAWGPTPIAAVEVKIDDGAWMKATLSEADNSPFAWRFWHLDWAATSGEHSITSRAIDAAGNVQPAMDDPIIANKKTYWESNGQITRKVRIV
;
A
#
# COMPACT_ATOMS: atom_id res chain seq x y z
N MET A 1 18.67 61.70 9.45
CA MET A 1 20.04 62.16 9.76
C MET A 1 20.73 60.96 10.29
N GLU A 2 21.47 60.46 9.38
CA GLU A 2 22.91 60.21 9.26
C GLU A 2 23.29 58.88 9.89
N HIS A 3 23.60 57.90 9.14
CA HIS A 3 24.75 57.62 8.26
C HIS A 3 26.02 57.21 9.03
N ILE A 4 26.66 56.18 8.46
CA ILE A 4 28.11 55.85 8.37
C ILE A 4 28.58 54.82 9.41
N ASP A 5 29.25 53.83 9.06
CA ASP A 5 29.94 53.06 7.98
C ASP A 5 31.25 52.47 8.57
N ARG A 6 31.57 51.28 8.10
CA ARG A 6 32.91 50.72 7.81
C ARG A 6 33.94 50.35 8.86
N ARG A 7 34.33 49.08 8.77
CA ARG A 7 35.74 48.56 8.52
C ARG A 7 36.81 48.87 9.57
N GLU A 8 37.59 47.97 9.93
CA GLU A 8 38.78 47.21 9.52
C GLU A 8 39.44 46.54 10.71
N VAL A 9 39.82 45.26 10.55
CA VAL A 9 41.16 44.67 10.31
C VAL A 9 42.21 44.92 11.41
N LEU A 10 42.79 43.85 11.93
CA LEU A 10 44.23 43.54 12.01
C LEU A 10 44.52 42.24 12.81
N LEU A 11 44.96 41.23 12.13
CA LEU A 11 46.23 40.50 12.17
C LEU A 11 46.90 40.31 13.55
N GLY A 12 47.09 39.05 13.91
CA GLY A 12 48.05 38.60 14.91
C GLY A 12 48.56 37.20 14.61
N SER A 13 49.78 37.14 14.13
CA SER A 13 50.51 35.96 13.71
C SER A 13 50.96 35.09 14.88
N GLY A 14 50.99 33.78 14.71
CA GLY A 14 51.65 32.84 15.60
C GLY A 14 51.92 31.51 14.92
N ALA A 15 53.16 31.24 14.62
CA ALA A 15 53.68 30.17 13.79
C ALA A 15 53.82 28.81 14.49
N ALA A 16 53.68 27.78 13.64
CA ALA A 16 54.45 26.53 13.55
C ALA A 16 54.22 25.39 14.54
N SER A 17 53.74 24.27 14.01
CA SER A 17 54.59 23.05 13.89
C SER A 17 53.81 21.96 13.17
N GLY A 18 54.43 21.37 12.17
CA GLY A 18 53.89 20.41 11.25
C GLY A 18 53.57 19.03 11.85
N ALA A 19 52.57 18.41 11.27
CA ALA A 19 52.44 16.96 11.20
C ALA A 19 51.92 16.61 9.82
N LEU A 20 52.75 16.03 9.01
CA LEU A 20 52.38 15.32 7.77
C LEU A 20 51.44 14.18 8.14
N LEU A 21 50.15 14.30 7.85
CA LEU A 21 49.26 13.17 7.75
C LEU A 21 48.94 12.99 6.27
N LEU A 22 49.51 11.92 5.74
CA LEU A 22 49.24 11.37 4.42
C LEU A 22 47.71 11.27 4.20
N GLY A 23 47.20 12.14 3.37
CA GLY A 23 45.85 12.04 2.85
C GLY A 23 45.69 10.76 2.03
N ARG A 24 45.06 9.73 2.61
CA ARG A 24 44.41 8.71 1.84
C ARG A 24 43.22 9.38 1.19
N GLY A 25 43.35 9.72 -0.08
CA GLY A 25 42.23 10.09 -0.91
C GLY A 25 41.20 8.95 -0.87
N PHE A 26 40.06 9.21 -0.28
CA PHE A 26 38.87 8.44 -0.58
C PHE A 26 38.62 8.67 -2.06
N ALA A 27 38.93 7.66 -2.87
CA ALA A 27 38.41 7.58 -4.21
C ALA A 27 36.89 7.66 -4.06
N SER A 28 36.31 8.77 -4.48
CA SER A 28 34.87 8.87 -4.73
C SER A 28 34.54 7.70 -5.67
N ALA A 29 33.86 6.69 -5.17
CA ALA A 29 33.23 5.72 -6.01
C ALA A 29 32.31 6.54 -6.93
N ALA A 30 32.63 6.63 -8.21
CA ALA A 30 31.75 7.19 -9.21
C ALA A 30 30.44 6.44 -9.06
N GLU A 31 29.37 7.10 -8.63
CA GLU A 31 28.02 6.57 -8.73
C GLU A 31 27.83 6.24 -10.20
N THR A 32 27.93 4.97 -10.53
CA THR A 32 27.51 4.46 -11.83
C THR A 32 26.03 4.78 -11.91
N ARG A 33 25.68 5.85 -12.62
CA ARG A 33 24.28 6.21 -12.88
C ARG A 33 23.68 5.08 -13.72
N GLU A 34 22.99 4.15 -13.04
CA GLU A 34 22.22 3.13 -13.71
C GLU A 34 21.23 3.83 -14.66
N GLN A 35 21.34 3.57 -15.94
CA GLN A 35 20.44 4.15 -16.94
C GLN A 35 19.15 3.33 -16.98
N LEU A 36 18.03 3.94 -16.59
CA LEU A 36 16.71 3.34 -16.72
C LEU A 36 16.36 3.10 -18.20
N ILE A 37 15.90 1.91 -18.51
CA ILE A 37 15.33 1.55 -19.82
C ILE A 37 13.80 1.59 -19.69
N PRO A 38 13.10 2.42 -20.46
CA PRO A 38 11.66 2.55 -20.36
C PRO A 38 10.94 1.27 -20.83
N TRP A 39 9.80 0.97 -20.20
CA TRP A 39 8.93 -0.11 -20.65
C TRP A 39 8.32 0.23 -22.02
N ALA A 40 8.34 -0.73 -22.93
CA ALA A 40 7.77 -0.58 -24.27
C ALA A 40 6.23 -0.71 -24.29
N ASP A 41 5.67 -1.30 -23.25
CA ASP A 41 4.23 -1.57 -23.08
C ASP A 41 3.57 -0.65 -22.05
N GLN A 42 4.20 0.49 -21.73
CA GLN A 42 3.61 1.45 -20.81
C GLN A 42 2.25 1.95 -21.33
N PRO A 43 1.14 1.68 -20.63
CA PRO A 43 -0.16 2.14 -21.09
C PRO A 43 -0.21 3.68 -21.10
N PRO A 44 -0.96 4.28 -22.02
CA PRO A 44 -1.20 5.72 -21.97
C PRO A 44 -1.93 6.08 -20.67
N PRO A 45 -1.69 7.27 -20.10
CA PRO A 45 -2.42 7.73 -18.93
C PRO A 45 -3.94 7.73 -19.21
N VAL A 46 -4.68 6.98 -18.43
CA VAL A 46 -6.15 6.98 -18.48
C VAL A 46 -6.65 7.74 -17.25
N PRO A 47 -7.55 8.73 -17.40
CA PRO A 47 -8.08 9.44 -16.26
C PRO A 47 -8.85 8.45 -15.35
N PRO A 48 -8.73 8.60 -14.01
CA PRO A 48 -9.48 7.76 -13.08
C PRO A 48 -10.99 8.00 -13.23
N PRO A 49 -11.83 7.02 -12.87
CA PRO A 49 -13.28 7.21 -12.82
C PRO A 49 -13.66 8.41 -11.96
N ALA A 50 -14.75 9.10 -12.32
CA ALA A 50 -15.21 10.31 -11.62
C ALA A 50 -15.45 10.10 -10.10
N GLN A 51 -15.74 8.86 -9.69
CA GLN A 51 -15.94 8.50 -8.29
C GLN A 51 -14.63 8.21 -7.53
N ALA A 52 -13.48 8.13 -8.21
CA ALA A 52 -12.19 7.88 -7.58
C ALA A 52 -11.37 9.17 -7.51
N VAL A 53 -10.99 9.57 -6.28
CA VAL A 53 -10.09 10.70 -6.05
C VAL A 53 -8.66 10.15 -5.97
N VAL A 54 -7.96 10.14 -7.09
CA VAL A 54 -6.53 9.75 -7.17
C VAL A 54 -5.69 11.02 -7.19
N LYS A 55 -4.92 11.27 -6.12
CA LYS A 55 -4.08 12.48 -6.01
C LYS A 55 -2.60 12.19 -6.23
N THR A 56 -2.13 11.03 -5.82
CA THR A 56 -0.73 10.61 -5.99
C THR A 56 -0.67 9.11 -6.28
N LEU A 57 0.26 8.71 -7.12
CA LEU A 57 0.67 7.32 -7.31
C LEU A 57 2.15 7.20 -6.95
N THR A 58 2.55 6.06 -6.41
CA THR A 58 3.95 5.81 -6.08
C THR A 58 4.77 5.76 -7.38
N PRO A 59 5.92 6.42 -7.46
CA PRO A 59 6.77 6.39 -8.66
C PRO A 59 7.49 5.03 -8.76
N TRP A 60 6.74 4.00 -9.13
CA TRP A 60 7.11 2.58 -9.08
C TRP A 60 8.46 2.27 -9.72
N GLU A 61 8.69 2.81 -10.93
CA GLU A 61 9.90 2.54 -11.71
C GLU A 61 11.16 3.18 -11.13
N SER A 62 11.01 4.32 -10.48
CA SER A 62 12.11 5.09 -9.90
C SER A 62 12.25 4.93 -8.38
N LEU A 63 11.42 4.09 -7.76
CA LEU A 63 11.49 3.86 -6.32
C LEU A 63 12.76 3.06 -5.98
N ASP A 64 13.65 3.66 -5.22
CA ASP A 64 14.95 3.12 -4.80
C ASP A 64 15.01 2.86 -3.29
N SER A 65 14.03 3.32 -2.55
CA SER A 65 13.95 3.21 -1.09
C SER A 65 12.98 2.10 -0.67
N TRP A 66 13.41 1.24 0.25
CA TRP A 66 12.56 0.18 0.82
C TRP A 66 11.34 0.75 1.57
N ILE A 67 11.50 1.87 2.27
CA ILE A 67 10.40 2.68 2.80
C ILE A 67 10.01 3.72 1.76
N THR A 68 8.77 3.72 1.34
CA THR A 68 8.24 4.75 0.43
C THR A 68 8.17 6.10 1.15
N PRO A 69 8.83 7.15 0.65
CA PRO A 69 8.75 8.48 1.23
C PRO A 69 7.32 9.00 1.33
N ASN A 70 7.01 9.80 2.36
CA ASN A 70 5.67 10.29 2.64
C ASN A 70 5.05 11.08 1.47
N ASP A 71 5.82 11.86 0.76
CA ASP A 71 5.40 12.65 -0.40
C ASP A 71 5.18 11.80 -1.66
N LYS A 72 5.86 10.64 -1.76
CA LYS A 72 5.77 9.70 -2.90
C LYS A 72 4.76 8.58 -2.68
N PHE A 73 4.20 8.44 -1.50
CA PHE A 73 3.24 7.39 -1.21
C PHE A 73 1.90 7.63 -1.94
N PHE A 74 1.24 6.59 -2.44
CA PHE A 74 -0.01 6.75 -3.17
C PHE A 74 -1.17 7.27 -2.30
N GLY A 75 -2.10 7.98 -2.93
CA GLY A 75 -3.29 8.52 -2.29
C GLY A 75 -4.52 8.36 -3.16
N VAL A 76 -5.40 7.44 -2.79
CA VAL A 76 -6.68 7.14 -3.45
C VAL A 76 -7.82 7.26 -2.45
N GLY A 77 -8.90 7.89 -2.81
CA GLY A 77 -10.14 8.01 -2.02
C GLY A 77 -11.37 7.82 -2.89
N HIS A 78 -12.55 7.73 -2.27
CA HIS A 78 -13.82 7.54 -2.96
C HIS A 78 -14.72 8.76 -2.88
N TYR A 79 -14.49 9.59 -1.86
CA TYR A 79 -15.20 10.84 -1.64
C TYR A 79 -14.21 11.98 -1.47
N GLU A 80 -14.69 13.21 -1.40
CA GLU A 80 -13.88 14.38 -1.09
C GLU A 80 -13.11 14.19 0.23
N TRP A 81 -11.86 14.62 0.25
CA TRP A 81 -11.00 14.46 1.39
C TRP A 81 -11.34 15.49 2.46
N PRO A 82 -11.80 15.04 3.65
CA PRO A 82 -12.24 15.96 4.68
C PRO A 82 -11.06 16.71 5.30
N ALA A 83 -11.28 17.99 5.61
CA ALA A 83 -10.39 18.76 6.45
C ALA A 83 -10.82 18.56 7.92
N ILE A 84 -9.99 17.89 8.72
CA ILE A 84 -10.31 17.55 10.11
C ILE A 84 -9.29 18.22 11.03
N ASP A 85 -9.81 19.02 11.97
CA ASP A 85 -9.02 19.59 13.07
C ASP A 85 -8.75 18.50 14.12
N ALA A 86 -7.48 18.17 14.32
CA ALA A 86 -7.04 17.17 15.28
C ALA A 86 -7.41 17.50 16.74
N ALA A 87 -7.56 18.78 17.09
CA ALA A 87 -7.91 19.21 18.44
C ALA A 87 -9.38 18.90 18.78
N THR A 88 -10.26 18.99 17.78
CA THR A 88 -11.69 18.73 17.94
C THR A 88 -12.11 17.33 17.50
N TRP A 89 -11.20 16.58 16.87
CA TRP A 89 -11.48 15.23 16.40
C TRP A 89 -11.88 14.27 17.52
N ARG A 90 -12.84 13.40 17.21
CA ARG A 90 -13.34 12.36 18.13
C ARG A 90 -13.52 11.04 17.39
N LEU A 91 -13.27 9.94 18.12
CA LEU A 91 -13.52 8.57 17.68
C LEU A 91 -14.53 7.92 18.61
N ASP A 92 -15.72 7.63 18.10
CA ASP A 92 -16.75 6.91 18.83
C ASP A 92 -16.56 5.39 18.69
N VAL A 93 -16.55 4.66 19.80
CA VAL A 93 -16.57 3.19 19.84
C VAL A 93 -17.90 2.77 20.47
N VAL A 94 -18.75 2.17 19.65
CA VAL A 94 -20.17 1.96 19.99
C VAL A 94 -20.72 0.63 19.46
N GLY A 95 -22.02 0.40 19.58
CA GLY A 95 -22.72 -0.78 19.08
C GLY A 95 -22.85 -1.87 20.14
N GLN A 96 -22.55 -3.12 19.77
CA GLN A 96 -22.62 -4.28 20.66
C GLN A 96 -21.42 -4.32 21.63
N VAL A 97 -21.35 -3.32 22.50
CA VAL A 97 -20.34 -3.15 23.56
C VAL A 97 -21.01 -2.83 24.89
N ASP A 98 -20.37 -3.22 26.00
CA ASP A 98 -20.86 -2.90 27.34
C ASP A 98 -20.40 -1.52 27.83
N SER A 99 -19.28 -1.03 27.30
CA SER A 99 -18.65 0.22 27.68
C SER A 99 -18.36 1.09 26.46
N PRO A 100 -19.39 1.70 25.84
CA PRO A 100 -19.18 2.64 24.75
C PRO A 100 -18.33 3.82 25.19
N HIS A 101 -17.43 4.30 24.31
CA HIS A 101 -16.49 5.36 24.65
C HIS A 101 -16.19 6.25 23.45
N THR A 102 -15.91 7.54 23.73
CA THR A 102 -15.43 8.49 22.73
C THR A 102 -14.00 8.89 23.07
N TYR A 103 -13.08 8.66 22.16
CA TYR A 103 -11.65 8.95 22.30
C TYR A 103 -11.29 10.27 21.62
N THR A 104 -10.42 11.04 22.27
CA THR A 104 -9.64 12.10 21.63
C THR A 104 -8.34 11.55 21.05
N LEU A 105 -7.64 12.34 20.22
CA LEU A 105 -6.32 11.96 19.75
C LEU A 105 -5.32 11.77 20.90
N ASN A 106 -5.41 12.60 21.94
CA ASN A 106 -4.55 12.48 23.12
C ASN A 106 -4.81 11.19 23.91
N ASP A 107 -6.07 10.75 24.02
CA ASP A 107 -6.38 9.47 24.67
C ASP A 107 -5.76 8.29 23.93
N LEU A 108 -5.74 8.32 22.58
CA LEU A 108 -5.07 7.30 21.79
C LEU A 108 -3.55 7.36 21.94
N LYS A 109 -2.96 8.56 21.96
CA LYS A 109 -1.52 8.76 22.15
C LYS A 109 -1.04 8.40 23.55
N ALA A 110 -1.92 8.41 24.55
CA ALA A 110 -1.62 7.97 25.92
C ALA A 110 -1.56 6.44 26.07
N ARG A 111 -2.04 5.68 25.08
CA ARG A 111 -1.95 4.22 25.05
C ARG A 111 -0.56 3.75 24.61
N PRO A 112 -0.19 2.49 24.89
CA PRO A 112 1.06 1.94 24.36
C PRO A 112 1.13 2.12 22.85
N ARG A 113 2.20 2.77 22.39
CA ARG A 113 2.48 2.98 20.96
C ARG A 113 2.96 1.68 20.34
N GLN A 114 2.30 1.24 19.28
CA GLN A 114 2.71 0.13 18.44
C GLN A 114 3.19 0.64 17.08
N GLU A 115 4.14 -0.07 16.49
CA GLU A 115 4.64 0.21 15.14
C GLU A 115 4.63 -1.06 14.30
N VAL A 116 4.24 -0.93 13.05
CA VAL A 116 4.27 -2.01 12.08
C VAL A 116 4.72 -1.46 10.72
N THR A 117 5.65 -2.17 10.08
CA THR A 117 5.98 -1.91 8.66
C THR A 117 5.06 -2.76 7.79
N PHE A 118 4.34 -2.11 6.90
CA PHE A 118 3.31 -2.76 6.09
C PHE A 118 3.28 -2.21 4.67
N THR A 119 3.24 -3.11 3.69
CA THR A 119 3.01 -2.78 2.28
C THR A 119 1.53 -2.67 2.02
N LEU A 120 1.05 -1.45 1.88
CA LEU A 120 -0.34 -1.13 1.57
C LEU A 120 -0.54 -1.09 0.06
N GLU A 121 -1.46 -1.90 -0.47
CA GLU A 121 -1.81 -1.99 -1.88
C GLU A 121 -3.30 -1.70 -2.09
N CYS A 122 -3.64 -0.95 -3.12
CA CYS A 122 -5.02 -0.79 -3.59
C CYS A 122 -5.46 -2.08 -4.33
N SER A 123 -6.65 -2.59 -4.03
CA SER A 123 -7.14 -3.82 -4.67
C SER A 123 -7.42 -3.69 -6.18
N GLY A 124 -7.48 -2.48 -6.71
CA GLY A 124 -7.56 -2.20 -8.15
C GLY A 124 -6.21 -2.09 -8.84
N ASP A 125 -5.10 -2.13 -8.09
CA ASP A 125 -3.76 -1.99 -8.65
C ASP A 125 -3.44 -3.16 -9.59
N ASN A 126 -2.88 -2.84 -10.78
CA ASN A 126 -2.64 -3.77 -11.88
C ASN A 126 -3.90 -4.48 -12.44
N GLY A 127 -5.07 -4.27 -11.87
CA GLY A 127 -6.35 -4.73 -12.41
C GLY A 127 -7.07 -3.69 -13.26
N LEU A 128 -6.69 -2.41 -13.09
CA LEU A 128 -7.19 -1.27 -13.87
C LEU A 128 -6.06 -0.68 -14.71
N PRO A 129 -6.27 -0.39 -16.00
CA PRO A 129 -5.22 0.11 -16.89
C PRO A 129 -4.54 1.40 -16.44
N PHE A 130 -5.26 2.25 -15.71
CA PHE A 130 -4.74 3.54 -15.21
C PHE A 130 -4.12 3.45 -13.81
N LEU A 131 -4.19 2.31 -13.14
CA LEU A 131 -3.79 2.15 -11.74
C LEU A 131 -2.71 1.06 -11.63
N THR A 132 -1.46 1.46 -11.76
CA THR A 132 -0.30 0.54 -11.79
C THR A 132 0.72 0.79 -10.68
N SER A 133 0.48 1.78 -9.82
CA SER A 133 1.42 2.21 -8.77
C SER A 133 0.68 2.64 -7.49
N ALA A 134 -0.48 2.05 -7.24
CA ALA A 134 -1.24 2.31 -6.03
C ALA A 134 -0.80 1.39 -4.88
N ILE A 135 0.48 1.41 -4.59
CA ILE A 135 1.13 0.58 -3.57
C ILE A 135 2.28 1.36 -2.91
N GLY A 136 2.59 1.04 -1.67
CA GLY A 136 3.73 1.60 -0.96
C GLY A 136 3.99 0.88 0.35
N ASN A 137 5.24 0.89 0.80
CA ASN A 137 5.67 0.30 2.06
C ASN A 137 6.04 1.41 3.05
N ALA A 138 5.48 1.39 4.24
CA ALA A 138 5.73 2.42 5.24
C ALA A 138 5.74 1.86 6.65
N LYS A 139 6.36 2.60 7.57
CA LYS A 139 6.25 2.38 9.01
C LYS A 139 5.03 3.13 9.52
N TRP A 140 4.09 2.40 10.08
CA TRP A 140 2.85 2.94 10.62
C TRP A 140 2.87 2.81 12.13
N ALA A 141 2.49 3.86 12.85
CA ALA A 141 2.44 3.82 14.30
C ALA A 141 1.15 4.38 14.88
N GLY A 142 0.69 3.77 15.96
CA GLY A 142 -0.58 4.11 16.59
C GLY A 142 -0.88 3.31 17.85
N ALA A 143 -2.13 3.33 18.28
CA ALA A 143 -2.64 2.53 19.37
C ALA A 143 -3.25 1.22 18.87
N SER A 144 -3.23 0.16 19.68
CA SER A 144 -3.85 -1.12 19.36
C SER A 144 -5.36 -1.02 19.18
N VAL A 145 -5.88 -1.58 18.07
CA VAL A 145 -7.34 -1.73 17.87
C VAL A 145 -7.90 -2.72 18.90
N ALA A 146 -7.19 -3.81 19.16
CA ALA A 146 -7.60 -4.84 20.12
C ALA A 146 -7.75 -4.26 21.53
N ASP A 147 -6.83 -3.39 21.98
CA ASP A 147 -6.91 -2.74 23.28
C ASP A 147 -8.12 -1.80 23.40
N VAL A 148 -8.44 -1.08 22.32
CA VAL A 148 -9.60 -0.18 22.28
C VAL A 148 -10.91 -0.96 22.31
N LEU A 149 -11.03 -2.04 21.52
CA LEU A 149 -12.19 -2.93 21.52
C LEU A 149 -12.32 -3.70 22.82
N GLY A 150 -11.20 -4.16 23.41
CA GLY A 150 -11.17 -4.81 24.72
C GLY A 150 -11.66 -3.90 25.83
N ALA A 151 -11.25 -2.62 25.83
CA ALA A 151 -11.76 -1.61 26.77
C ALA A 151 -13.25 -1.32 26.60
N ALA A 152 -13.76 -1.38 25.37
CA ALA A 152 -15.19 -1.22 25.07
C ALA A 152 -16.01 -2.45 25.46
N LYS A 153 -15.39 -3.60 25.72
CA LYS A 153 -16.02 -4.90 26.11
C LYS A 153 -17.08 -5.34 25.09
N ALA A 154 -16.62 -5.78 23.93
CA ALA A 154 -17.49 -6.35 22.91
C ALA A 154 -18.33 -7.49 23.47
N LYS A 155 -19.65 -7.49 23.24
CA LYS A 155 -20.59 -8.50 23.74
C LYS A 155 -20.38 -9.84 23.03
N GLY A 156 -20.70 -10.93 23.70
CA GLY A 156 -20.46 -12.30 23.20
C GLY A 156 -21.18 -12.68 21.92
N GLY A 157 -22.15 -11.88 21.44
CA GLY A 157 -22.82 -12.06 20.15
C GLY A 157 -22.25 -11.22 19.01
N ALA A 158 -21.15 -10.48 19.25
CA ALA A 158 -20.51 -9.66 18.26
C ALA A 158 -19.95 -10.50 17.10
N LYS A 159 -20.22 -10.08 15.86
CA LYS A 159 -19.77 -10.77 14.63
C LYS A 159 -18.84 -9.93 13.79
N GLU A 160 -19.12 -8.63 13.67
CA GLU A 160 -18.39 -7.69 12.82
C GLU A 160 -18.03 -6.41 13.54
N VAL A 161 -16.93 -5.81 13.11
CA VAL A 161 -16.52 -4.46 13.48
C VAL A 161 -16.51 -3.60 12.23
N VAL A 162 -17.27 -2.53 12.23
CA VAL A 162 -17.36 -1.56 11.12
C VAL A 162 -16.54 -0.34 11.45
N PHE A 163 -15.68 0.07 10.54
CA PHE A 163 -14.83 1.26 10.62
C PHE A 163 -15.37 2.31 9.65
N PHE A 164 -15.84 3.43 10.18
CA PHE A 164 -16.39 4.54 9.41
C PHE A 164 -15.39 5.68 9.28
N GLY A 165 -15.14 6.13 8.05
CA GLY A 165 -14.44 7.36 7.73
C GLY A 165 -15.30 8.60 7.93
N ALA A 166 -14.67 9.76 7.99
CA ALA A 166 -15.36 11.04 7.98
C ALA A 166 -15.73 11.51 6.56
N ASP A 167 -15.04 10.97 5.55
CA ASP A 167 -15.35 11.20 4.14
C ASP A 167 -16.75 10.67 3.81
N ARG A 168 -17.48 11.46 2.98
CA ARG A 168 -18.89 11.24 2.71
C ARG A 168 -19.22 11.59 1.27
N GLY A 169 -20.16 10.87 0.69
CA GLY A 169 -20.67 11.13 -0.66
C GLY A 169 -22.08 10.66 -0.88
N ASP A 170 -22.64 11.12 -1.99
CA ASP A 170 -23.99 10.76 -2.40
C ASP A 170 -23.96 9.53 -3.30
N GLU A 171 -24.98 8.69 -3.16
CA GLU A 171 -25.18 7.50 -3.95
C GLU A 171 -26.61 7.39 -4.41
N VAL A 172 -26.79 6.85 -5.62
CA VAL A 172 -28.10 6.52 -6.16
C VAL A 172 -28.23 4.99 -6.22
N LEU A 173 -29.11 4.44 -5.40
CA LEU A 173 -29.46 3.02 -5.43
C LEU A 173 -30.57 2.78 -6.45
N ARG A 174 -30.45 1.71 -7.24
CA ARG A 174 -31.41 1.31 -8.29
C ARG A 174 -31.74 2.46 -9.27
N PRO A 175 -30.72 3.06 -9.91
CA PRO A 175 -30.91 4.20 -10.80
C PRO A 175 -31.86 3.85 -11.96
N GLY A 176 -32.75 4.79 -12.32
CA GLY A 176 -33.69 4.64 -13.43
C GLY A 176 -34.86 3.68 -13.17
N THR A 177 -35.09 3.24 -11.93
CA THR A 177 -36.23 2.39 -11.56
C THR A 177 -37.23 3.15 -10.69
N PRO A 178 -38.49 2.67 -10.58
CA PRO A 178 -39.48 3.24 -9.65
C PRO A 178 -39.06 3.19 -8.16
N SER A 179 -38.04 2.39 -7.84
CA SER A 179 -37.50 2.23 -6.50
C SER A 179 -36.13 2.94 -6.35
N GLU A 180 -35.88 3.96 -7.16
CA GLU A 180 -34.68 4.77 -7.04
C GLU A 180 -34.61 5.45 -5.65
N LEU A 181 -33.47 5.32 -5.00
CA LEU A 181 -33.25 5.92 -3.69
C LEU A 181 -31.91 6.69 -3.71
N LYS A 182 -31.96 7.96 -3.35
CA LYS A 182 -30.76 8.80 -3.15
C LYS A 182 -30.41 8.79 -1.67
N ILE A 183 -29.18 8.42 -1.37
CA ILE A 183 -28.64 8.39 -0.01
C ILE A 183 -27.31 9.14 0.03
N SER A 184 -26.97 9.65 1.21
CA SER A 184 -25.65 10.20 1.48
C SER A 184 -25.03 9.40 2.61
N GLU A 185 -23.88 8.76 2.34
CA GLU A 185 -23.27 7.85 3.28
C GLU A 185 -21.77 8.16 3.50
N HIS A 186 -21.29 7.76 4.66
CA HIS A 186 -19.86 7.76 4.96
C HIS A 186 -19.18 6.55 4.32
N PHE A 187 -17.91 6.72 3.95
CA PHE A 187 -17.09 5.56 3.65
C PHE A 187 -17.05 4.63 4.87
N ALA A 188 -17.28 3.34 4.66
CA ALA A 188 -17.21 2.35 5.72
C ALA A 188 -16.79 0.98 5.19
N ARG A 189 -15.98 0.28 5.97
CA ARG A 189 -15.60 -1.12 5.74
C ARG A 189 -15.69 -1.89 7.05
N SER A 190 -15.97 -3.18 6.95
CA SER A 190 -16.01 -4.06 8.11
C SER A 190 -15.06 -5.24 7.96
N MET A 191 -14.75 -5.85 9.07
CA MET A 191 -14.10 -7.15 9.16
C MET A 191 -14.72 -7.95 10.31
N SER A 192 -14.47 -9.25 10.36
CA SER A 192 -14.92 -10.07 11.49
C SER A 192 -14.38 -9.53 12.80
N ILE A 193 -15.04 -9.84 13.92
CA ILE A 193 -14.52 -9.46 15.23
C ILE A 193 -13.14 -10.09 15.49
N GLU A 194 -12.93 -11.32 15.00
CA GLU A 194 -11.65 -12.01 15.09
C GLU A 194 -10.54 -11.27 14.33
N ASP A 195 -10.80 -10.89 13.08
CA ASP A 195 -9.86 -10.10 12.28
C ASP A 195 -9.59 -8.73 12.90
N ALA A 196 -10.60 -8.06 13.42
CA ALA A 196 -10.46 -6.75 14.07
C ALA A 196 -9.60 -6.81 15.33
N MET A 197 -9.66 -7.93 16.08
CA MET A 197 -8.87 -8.17 17.27
C MET A 197 -7.43 -8.62 16.99
N SER A 198 -7.01 -8.69 15.72
CA SER A 198 -5.62 -8.97 15.38
C SER A 198 -4.66 -8.01 16.08
N ALA A 199 -3.62 -8.54 16.72
CA ALA A 199 -2.61 -7.75 17.42
C ALA A 199 -1.83 -6.78 16.51
N ALA A 200 -1.85 -7.01 15.19
CA ALA A 200 -1.18 -6.15 14.23
C ALA A 200 -2.00 -4.92 13.83
N ASN A 201 -3.30 -4.88 14.12
CA ASN A 201 -4.17 -3.77 13.74
C ASN A 201 -3.98 -2.57 14.67
N ILE A 202 -3.80 -1.39 14.07
CA ILE A 202 -3.57 -0.14 14.81
C ILE A 202 -4.49 1.00 14.38
N LEU A 203 -4.87 1.82 15.33
CA LEU A 203 -5.42 3.16 15.13
C LEU A 203 -4.24 4.10 14.90
N CYS A 204 -3.86 4.22 13.66
CA CYS A 204 -2.62 4.86 13.23
C CYS A 204 -2.76 6.38 13.22
N TYR A 205 -1.77 7.08 13.79
CA TYR A 205 -1.65 8.55 13.79
C TYR A 205 -0.29 9.05 13.30
N GLU A 206 0.66 8.14 12.98
CA GLU A 206 1.99 8.47 12.44
C GLU A 206 2.34 7.56 11.26
N MET A 207 3.05 8.12 10.28
CA MET A 207 3.62 7.40 9.14
C MET A 207 5.07 7.81 8.96
N ASN A 208 5.99 6.85 8.94
CA ASN A 208 7.44 7.06 8.81
C ASN A 208 8.00 8.04 9.86
N GLY A 209 7.47 7.99 11.10
CA GLY A 209 7.91 8.86 12.20
C GLY A 209 7.30 10.26 12.22
N GLU A 210 6.42 10.58 11.28
CA GLU A 210 5.76 11.88 11.19
C GLU A 210 4.24 11.75 11.43
N PRO A 211 3.56 12.79 11.95
CA PRO A 211 2.12 12.81 12.03
C PRO A 211 1.48 12.60 10.65
N LEU A 212 0.33 11.94 10.62
CA LEU A 212 -0.41 11.78 9.37
C LEU A 212 -0.78 13.12 8.75
N THR A 213 -0.67 13.22 7.42
CA THR A 213 -1.24 14.33 6.66
C THR A 213 -2.71 14.05 6.29
N ALA A 214 -3.44 15.06 5.86
CA ALA A 214 -4.81 14.89 5.35
C ALA A 214 -4.88 13.80 4.26
N ALA A 215 -3.90 13.77 3.35
CA ALA A 215 -3.80 12.76 2.29
C ALA A 215 -3.66 11.32 2.81
N ARG A 216 -3.12 11.16 4.01
CA ARG A 216 -2.89 9.86 4.66
C ARG A 216 -3.97 9.48 5.67
N GLY A 217 -5.03 10.30 5.80
CA GLY A 217 -6.17 10.03 6.68
C GLY A 217 -6.06 10.63 8.07
N ALA A 218 -5.34 11.78 8.21
CA ALA A 218 -5.23 12.49 9.48
C ALA A 218 -6.60 12.83 10.08
N PRO A 219 -6.71 12.92 11.43
CA PRO A 219 -5.66 12.66 12.39
C PRO A 219 -5.43 11.18 12.72
N VAL A 220 -6.40 10.29 12.41
CA VAL A 220 -6.33 8.86 12.70
C VAL A 220 -6.93 8.05 11.56
N ARG A 221 -6.27 6.94 11.22
CA ARG A 221 -6.77 5.94 10.30
C ARG A 221 -6.63 4.53 10.87
N LEU A 222 -7.36 3.59 10.32
CA LEU A 222 -7.09 2.17 10.50
C LEU A 222 -5.89 1.74 9.65
N ILE A 223 -4.97 1.00 10.23
CA ILE A 223 -4.00 0.15 9.53
C ILE A 223 -4.24 -1.29 9.97
N ALA A 224 -4.61 -2.13 9.01
CA ALA A 224 -4.83 -3.56 9.14
C ALA A 224 -3.84 -4.30 8.21
N PRO A 225 -2.65 -4.68 8.71
CA PRO A 225 -1.62 -5.34 7.92
C PRO A 225 -2.13 -6.64 7.28
N GLY A 226 -1.73 -6.87 6.03
CA GLY A 226 -2.20 -8.02 5.25
C GLY A 226 -3.59 -7.84 4.61
N TRP A 227 -4.21 -6.65 4.71
CA TRP A 227 -5.46 -6.32 4.02
C TRP A 227 -5.23 -5.30 2.91
N PHE A 228 -5.99 -5.41 1.80
CA PHE A 228 -5.98 -4.39 0.76
C PHE A 228 -6.35 -3.00 1.29
N GLY A 229 -5.90 -1.97 0.58
CA GLY A 229 -6.08 -0.57 0.94
C GLY A 229 -7.52 -0.17 1.29
N ILE A 230 -8.51 -0.82 0.66
CA ILE A 230 -9.92 -0.54 0.90
C ILE A 230 -10.36 -0.86 2.35
N ALA A 231 -9.73 -1.81 3.02
CA ALA A 231 -10.01 -2.12 4.42
C ALA A 231 -9.34 -1.15 5.40
N ASN A 232 -8.33 -0.41 4.96
CA ASN A 232 -7.53 0.50 5.77
C ASN A 232 -8.17 1.89 5.82
N THR A 233 -9.32 2.01 6.51
CA THR A 233 -10.18 3.21 6.56
C THR A 233 -9.43 4.45 7.02
N LYS A 234 -9.43 5.50 6.19
CA LYS A 234 -8.85 6.82 6.48
C LYS A 234 -9.84 7.72 7.22
N TRP A 235 -9.34 8.80 7.85
CA TRP A 235 -10.16 9.80 8.53
C TRP A 235 -11.17 9.17 9.49
N LEU A 236 -10.70 8.20 10.28
CA LEU A 236 -11.56 7.37 11.12
C LEU A 236 -12.32 8.23 12.14
N ARG A 237 -13.65 8.03 12.23
CA ARG A 237 -14.54 8.75 13.14
C ARG A 237 -15.38 7.86 14.05
N ARG A 238 -15.61 6.60 13.64
CA ARG A 238 -16.47 5.68 14.39
C ARG A 238 -16.03 4.25 14.16
N ILE A 239 -16.05 3.48 15.22
CA ILE A 239 -15.94 2.03 15.25
C ILE A 239 -17.23 1.50 15.83
N GLU A 240 -17.92 0.62 15.11
CA GLU A 240 -19.19 0.06 15.54
C GLU A 240 -19.12 -1.46 15.55
N VAL A 241 -19.29 -2.05 16.73
CA VAL A 241 -19.39 -3.50 16.91
C VAL A 241 -20.81 -3.94 16.61
N ARG A 242 -21.00 -4.97 15.79
CA ARG A 242 -22.32 -5.45 15.35
C ARG A 242 -22.47 -6.96 15.55
N ASP A 243 -23.71 -7.39 15.75
CA ASP A 243 -24.14 -8.80 15.77
C ASP A 243 -24.67 -9.27 14.42
N THR A 244 -24.78 -8.37 13.46
CA THR A 244 -25.27 -8.60 12.09
C THR A 244 -24.25 -8.16 11.07
N ARG A 245 -24.33 -8.73 9.86
CA ARG A 245 -23.44 -8.41 8.77
C ARG A 245 -23.67 -6.99 8.27
N PHE A 246 -22.56 -6.26 8.03
CA PHE A 246 -22.60 -4.93 7.42
C PHE A 246 -22.62 -5.06 5.88
N MET A 247 -23.62 -4.45 5.25
CA MET A 247 -23.87 -4.53 3.81
C MET A 247 -23.72 -3.16 3.14
N GLY A 248 -22.80 -2.31 3.62
CA GLY A 248 -22.52 -1.01 3.02
C GLY A 248 -21.94 -1.13 1.61
N ARG A 249 -21.95 -0.03 0.88
CA ARG A 249 -21.51 0.08 -0.53
C ARG A 249 -20.21 -0.67 -0.79
N PHE A 250 -19.17 -0.35 -0.03
CA PHE A 250 -17.83 -0.87 -0.23
C PHE A 250 -17.60 -2.29 0.31
N MET A 251 -18.63 -2.92 0.88
CA MET A 251 -18.62 -4.32 1.30
C MET A 251 -19.39 -5.23 0.34
N ALA A 252 -20.52 -4.75 -0.16
CA ALA A 252 -21.50 -5.60 -0.82
C ALA A 252 -21.77 -5.24 -2.28
N ARG A 253 -21.22 -4.10 -2.79
CA ARG A 253 -21.48 -3.64 -4.16
C ARG A 253 -20.20 -3.32 -4.93
N ASP A 254 -19.40 -2.34 -4.50
CA ASP A 254 -18.32 -1.78 -5.31
C ASP A 254 -17.00 -2.57 -5.21
N TYR A 255 -16.77 -3.25 -4.09
CA TYR A 255 -15.54 -4.03 -3.85
C TYR A 255 -15.90 -5.50 -3.64
N VAL A 256 -16.52 -6.07 -4.67
CA VAL A 256 -16.91 -7.49 -4.72
C VAL A 256 -16.17 -8.14 -5.88
N THR A 257 -15.37 -9.14 -5.58
CA THR A 257 -14.76 -10.01 -6.59
C THR A 257 -15.80 -11.02 -7.04
N VAL A 258 -16.09 -11.02 -8.33
CA VAL A 258 -17.02 -11.95 -8.98
C VAL A 258 -16.19 -12.94 -9.80
N ARG A 259 -16.41 -14.23 -9.60
CA ARG A 259 -15.70 -15.31 -10.28
C ARG A 259 -16.66 -16.43 -10.68
N GLU A 260 -16.45 -17.01 -11.83
CA GLU A 260 -17.09 -18.28 -12.21
C GLU A 260 -16.23 -19.45 -11.74
N GLU A 261 -16.83 -20.39 -11.05
CA GLU A 261 -16.19 -21.61 -10.58
C GLU A 261 -16.98 -22.83 -11.05
N SER A 262 -16.28 -23.91 -11.38
CA SER A 262 -16.92 -25.20 -11.63
C SER A 262 -17.01 -25.98 -10.33
N ARG A 263 -18.25 -26.30 -9.93
CA ARG A 263 -18.53 -27.14 -8.74
C ARG A 263 -19.47 -28.27 -9.17
N ASP A 264 -19.03 -29.49 -9.00
CA ASP A 264 -19.80 -30.71 -9.37
C ASP A 264 -20.31 -30.73 -10.83
N GLY A 265 -19.53 -30.10 -11.75
CA GLY A 265 -19.87 -30.02 -13.17
C GLY A 265 -20.81 -28.86 -13.54
N GLU A 266 -21.24 -28.06 -12.56
CA GLU A 266 -22.02 -26.84 -12.78
C GLU A 266 -21.18 -25.59 -12.65
N THR A 267 -21.51 -24.55 -13.42
CA THR A 267 -20.89 -23.23 -13.28
C THR A 267 -21.62 -22.44 -12.18
N VAL A 268 -20.90 -22.11 -11.12
CA VAL A 268 -21.39 -21.30 -9.99
C VAL A 268 -20.71 -19.94 -10.05
N VAL A 269 -21.51 -18.88 -9.83
CA VAL A 269 -20.98 -17.52 -9.69
C VAL A 269 -20.71 -17.25 -8.21
N GLU A 270 -19.43 -17.17 -7.86
CA GLU A 270 -18.98 -16.81 -6.51
C GLU A 270 -18.80 -15.30 -6.41
N GLN A 271 -19.27 -14.71 -5.32
CA GLN A 271 -19.13 -13.29 -5.02
C GLN A 271 -18.53 -13.10 -3.62
N THR A 272 -17.34 -12.52 -3.56
CA THR A 272 -16.62 -12.31 -2.31
C THR A 272 -16.25 -10.85 -2.14
N SER A 273 -16.40 -10.31 -0.94
CA SER A 273 -15.91 -8.97 -0.62
C SER A 273 -14.39 -8.96 -0.66
N VAL A 274 -13.78 -7.96 -1.32
CA VAL A 274 -12.32 -7.74 -1.31
C VAL A 274 -11.80 -7.76 0.12
N GLY A 275 -10.76 -8.51 0.38
CA GLY A 275 -10.28 -8.75 1.72
C GLY A 275 -8.77 -8.62 1.90
N ARG A 276 -8.11 -9.75 2.07
CA ARG A 276 -6.66 -9.83 2.31
C ARG A 276 -5.86 -9.71 1.02
N VAL A 277 -4.65 -9.13 1.13
CA VAL A 277 -3.70 -9.08 0.02
C VAL A 277 -3.37 -10.48 -0.48
N LEU A 278 -3.09 -10.57 -1.78
CA LEU A 278 -2.72 -11.83 -2.43
C LEU A 278 -1.23 -11.83 -2.77
N LEU A 279 -0.67 -13.04 -2.89
CA LEU A 279 0.73 -13.23 -3.28
C LEU A 279 0.98 -12.64 -4.65
N LYS A 280 1.96 -11.72 -4.74
CA LYS A 280 2.28 -10.99 -5.97
C LYS A 280 3.77 -10.68 -6.08
N SER A 281 4.28 -10.69 -7.30
CA SER A 281 5.53 -10.08 -7.73
C SER A 281 5.29 -9.25 -8.96
N ALA A 282 5.94 -8.11 -9.07
CA ALA A 282 5.87 -7.26 -10.25
C ALA A 282 7.26 -6.73 -10.62
N PRO A 283 7.65 -6.80 -11.91
CA PRO A 283 8.82 -6.08 -12.41
C PRO A 283 8.59 -4.56 -12.30
N ALA A 284 9.56 -3.85 -11.74
CA ALA A 284 9.50 -2.39 -11.59
C ALA A 284 10.33 -1.67 -12.64
N ARG A 285 11.52 -2.15 -12.92
CA ARG A 285 12.43 -1.48 -13.85
C ARG A 285 13.47 -2.43 -14.47
N VAL A 286 14.01 -1.98 -15.60
CA VAL A 286 15.25 -2.50 -16.19
C VAL A 286 16.25 -1.36 -16.23
N THR A 287 17.47 -1.59 -15.75
CA THR A 287 18.56 -0.62 -15.79
C THR A 287 19.75 -1.18 -16.55
N ARG A 288 20.48 -0.31 -17.28
CA ARG A 288 21.75 -0.67 -17.89
C ARG A 288 22.83 -0.57 -16.79
N THR A 289 23.69 -1.60 -16.71
CA THR A 289 24.83 -1.68 -15.80
C THR A 289 26.11 -1.86 -16.62
N ASP A 290 27.29 -1.78 -15.97
CA ASP A 290 28.57 -2.01 -16.64
C ASP A 290 28.71 -3.45 -17.18
N GLY A 291 27.97 -4.41 -16.62
CA GLY A 291 28.02 -5.83 -17.00
C GLY A 291 26.84 -6.32 -17.84
N GLY A 292 25.98 -5.41 -18.31
CA GLY A 292 24.77 -5.77 -19.06
C GLY A 292 23.53 -5.03 -18.57
N TYR A 293 22.52 -5.74 -18.12
CA TYR A 293 21.27 -5.15 -17.62
C TYR A 293 20.88 -5.79 -16.29
N ARG A 294 20.12 -5.04 -15.51
CA ARG A 294 19.50 -5.51 -14.27
C ARG A 294 17.99 -5.33 -14.34
N ILE A 295 17.27 -6.41 -14.16
CA ILE A 295 15.83 -6.39 -13.93
C ILE A 295 15.61 -6.32 -12.43
N ALA A 296 14.77 -5.40 -11.96
CA ALA A 296 14.44 -5.28 -10.54
C ALA A 296 12.94 -5.11 -10.33
N GLY A 297 12.46 -5.55 -9.17
CA GLY A 297 11.06 -5.46 -8.80
C GLY A 297 10.83 -5.72 -7.33
N MET A 298 9.57 -5.84 -6.97
CA MET A 298 9.11 -6.11 -5.61
C MET A 298 8.18 -7.32 -5.59
N ALA A 299 8.14 -8.00 -4.42
CA ALA A 299 7.23 -9.09 -4.15
C ALA A 299 6.64 -8.95 -2.75
N TRP A 300 5.37 -9.26 -2.59
CA TRP A 300 4.62 -9.16 -1.34
C TRP A 300 3.49 -10.19 -1.30
N GLY A 301 2.92 -10.41 -0.12
CA GLY A 301 1.83 -11.35 0.04
C GLY A 301 1.35 -11.47 1.48
N PRO A 302 0.38 -12.35 1.73
CA PRO A 302 -0.13 -12.61 3.08
C PRO A 302 0.86 -13.41 3.95
N THR A 303 1.83 -14.07 3.32
CA THR A 303 2.88 -14.89 3.92
C THR A 303 4.24 -14.37 3.45
N PRO A 304 5.32 -14.46 4.25
CA PRO A 304 6.64 -14.00 3.86
C PRO A 304 7.12 -14.58 2.52
N ILE A 305 7.75 -13.76 1.70
CA ILE A 305 8.27 -14.16 0.39
C ILE A 305 9.53 -15.02 0.57
N ALA A 306 9.51 -16.24 0.06
CA ALA A 306 10.62 -17.19 0.09
C ALA A 306 11.50 -17.10 -1.16
N ALA A 307 10.89 -16.88 -2.33
CA ALA A 307 11.61 -16.77 -3.59
C ALA A 307 10.84 -15.88 -4.60
N VAL A 308 11.58 -15.37 -5.56
CA VAL A 308 11.02 -14.79 -6.79
C VAL A 308 11.74 -15.45 -7.97
N GLU A 309 10.97 -15.78 -8.97
CA GLU A 309 11.49 -16.28 -10.25
C GLU A 309 11.08 -15.34 -11.38
N VAL A 310 11.97 -15.21 -12.34
CA VAL A 310 11.82 -14.35 -13.53
C VAL A 310 11.98 -15.19 -14.77
N LYS A 311 11.08 -15.01 -15.71
CA LYS A 311 11.16 -15.59 -17.04
C LYS A 311 11.32 -14.49 -18.08
N ILE A 312 12.27 -14.63 -18.98
CA ILE A 312 12.52 -13.73 -20.10
C ILE A 312 12.12 -14.46 -21.37
N ASP A 313 11.22 -13.84 -22.13
CA ASP A 313 10.61 -14.42 -23.32
C ASP A 313 10.02 -15.82 -23.02
N ASP A 314 10.27 -16.80 -23.89
CA ASP A 314 9.87 -18.20 -23.72
C ASP A 314 10.94 -19.06 -23.01
N GLY A 315 11.92 -18.42 -22.34
CA GLY A 315 13.00 -19.10 -21.64
C GLY A 315 12.56 -19.81 -20.36
N ALA A 316 13.51 -20.41 -19.68
CA ALA A 316 13.28 -21.05 -18.37
C ALA A 316 13.09 -20.00 -17.25
N TRP A 317 12.41 -20.41 -16.18
CA TRP A 317 12.34 -19.62 -14.94
C TRP A 317 13.73 -19.58 -14.27
N MET A 318 14.18 -18.37 -13.96
CA MET A 318 15.44 -18.10 -13.29
C MET A 318 15.18 -17.50 -11.91
N LYS A 319 15.89 -17.97 -10.90
CA LYS A 319 15.76 -17.46 -9.54
C LYS A 319 16.37 -16.06 -9.44
N ALA A 320 15.58 -15.09 -8.99
CA ALA A 320 16.06 -13.76 -8.68
C ALA A 320 16.75 -13.71 -7.31
N THR A 321 17.65 -12.75 -7.12
CA THR A 321 18.26 -12.42 -5.83
C THR A 321 17.28 -11.57 -5.03
N LEU A 322 16.89 -12.01 -3.84
CA LEU A 322 16.08 -11.23 -2.90
C LEU A 322 16.99 -10.33 -2.05
N SER A 323 16.51 -9.11 -1.78
CA SER A 323 17.12 -8.27 -0.74
C SER A 323 17.06 -8.97 0.62
N GLU A 324 17.86 -8.52 1.59
CA GLU A 324 17.73 -8.98 2.96
C GLU A 324 16.29 -8.77 3.45
N ALA A 325 15.79 -9.73 4.26
CA ALA A 325 14.45 -9.61 4.84
C ALA A 325 14.51 -8.60 5.97
N ASP A 326 13.60 -7.62 5.98
CA ASP A 326 13.28 -6.91 7.20
C ASP A 326 12.40 -7.80 8.09
N ASN A 327 12.37 -7.49 9.39
CA ASN A 327 11.66 -8.27 10.40
C ASN A 327 10.13 -8.20 10.28
N SER A 328 9.57 -7.45 9.32
CA SER A 328 8.13 -7.37 9.13
C SER A 328 7.62 -8.42 8.15
N PRO A 329 6.72 -9.32 8.56
CA PRO A 329 6.11 -10.30 7.67
C PRO A 329 5.12 -9.66 6.68
N PHE A 330 4.77 -8.38 6.84
CA PHE A 330 3.80 -7.64 6.04
C PHE A 330 4.43 -6.71 5.00
N ALA A 331 5.77 -6.62 4.98
CA ALA A 331 6.48 -5.73 4.07
C ALA A 331 6.92 -6.45 2.80
N TRP A 332 6.98 -5.71 1.72
CA TRP A 332 7.51 -6.23 0.46
C TRP A 332 8.99 -6.56 0.56
N ARG A 333 9.45 -7.40 -0.37
CA ARG A 333 10.85 -7.68 -0.61
C ARG A 333 11.27 -7.20 -1.98
N PHE A 334 12.38 -6.50 -2.06
CA PHE A 334 13.00 -6.16 -3.32
C PHE A 334 13.71 -7.38 -3.89
N TRP A 335 13.71 -7.49 -5.20
CA TRP A 335 14.45 -8.52 -5.92
C TRP A 335 15.11 -7.95 -7.16
N HIS A 336 16.17 -8.61 -7.62
CA HIS A 336 16.81 -8.31 -8.88
C HIS A 336 17.32 -9.58 -9.56
N LEU A 337 17.48 -9.49 -10.89
CA LEU A 337 18.13 -10.47 -11.75
C LEU A 337 19.06 -9.72 -12.70
N ASP A 338 20.36 -10.08 -12.70
CA ASP A 338 21.31 -9.58 -13.69
C ASP A 338 21.12 -10.35 -14.99
N TRP A 339 21.14 -9.64 -16.11
CA TRP A 339 20.73 -10.15 -17.40
C TRP A 339 21.67 -9.67 -18.52
N ALA A 340 22.25 -10.62 -19.27
CA ALA A 340 23.00 -10.36 -20.49
C ALA A 340 22.03 -10.35 -21.69
N ALA A 341 21.35 -9.21 -21.90
CA ALA A 341 20.37 -9.06 -22.95
C ALA A 341 21.01 -8.96 -24.36
N THR A 342 20.30 -9.50 -25.33
CA THR A 342 20.53 -9.20 -26.75
C THR A 342 19.72 -7.99 -27.20
N SER A 343 20.10 -7.35 -28.32
CA SER A 343 19.27 -6.27 -28.90
C SER A 343 17.95 -6.85 -29.40
N GLY A 344 16.85 -6.13 -29.15
CA GLY A 344 15.50 -6.54 -29.54
C GLY A 344 14.44 -6.20 -28.51
N GLU A 345 13.21 -6.62 -28.79
CA GLU A 345 12.10 -6.54 -27.82
C GLU A 345 12.07 -7.85 -27.01
N HIS A 346 11.92 -7.69 -25.69
CA HIS A 346 11.87 -8.80 -24.74
C HIS A 346 10.66 -8.66 -23.82
N SER A 347 10.08 -9.79 -23.44
CA SER A 347 9.06 -9.90 -22.41
C SER A 347 9.68 -10.39 -21.09
N ILE A 348 9.31 -9.75 -19.98
CA ILE A 348 9.82 -10.07 -18.64
C ILE A 348 8.63 -10.39 -17.75
N THR A 349 8.55 -11.62 -17.28
CA THR A 349 7.49 -12.10 -16.38
C THR A 349 8.11 -12.46 -15.04
N SER A 350 7.52 -12.00 -13.94
CA SER A 350 7.92 -12.42 -12.58
C SER A 350 6.82 -13.19 -11.88
N ARG A 351 7.21 -14.09 -10.96
CA ARG A 351 6.32 -14.75 -10.02
C ARG A 351 6.93 -14.86 -8.64
N ALA A 352 6.12 -14.65 -7.62
CA ALA A 352 6.50 -14.85 -6.23
C ALA A 352 6.19 -16.28 -5.78
N ILE A 353 6.99 -16.76 -4.83
CA ILE A 353 6.78 -18.00 -4.08
C ILE A 353 6.87 -17.62 -2.60
N ASP A 354 5.85 -17.98 -1.81
CA ASP A 354 5.82 -17.68 -0.40
C ASP A 354 6.44 -18.79 0.47
N ALA A 355 6.58 -18.54 1.76
CA ALA A 355 7.17 -19.49 2.72
C ALA A 355 6.32 -20.76 2.93
N ALA A 356 5.05 -20.75 2.53
CA ALA A 356 4.18 -21.92 2.55
C ALA A 356 4.27 -22.75 1.25
N GLY A 357 5.05 -22.28 0.26
CA GLY A 357 5.23 -22.94 -1.03
C GLY A 357 4.15 -22.59 -2.07
N ASN A 358 3.26 -21.62 -1.77
CA ASN A 358 2.31 -21.14 -2.77
C ASN A 358 3.04 -20.33 -3.84
N VAL A 359 2.62 -20.50 -5.09
CA VAL A 359 3.16 -19.81 -6.25
C VAL A 359 2.13 -18.84 -6.79
N GLN A 360 2.55 -17.63 -7.14
CA GLN A 360 1.68 -16.64 -7.79
C GLN A 360 1.11 -17.24 -9.09
N PRO A 361 -0.24 -17.24 -9.27
CA PRO A 361 -0.89 -17.89 -10.41
C PRO A 361 -0.55 -17.24 -11.74
N ALA A 362 -0.49 -18.02 -12.78
CA ALA A 362 -0.37 -17.53 -14.16
C ALA A 362 -1.64 -16.75 -14.57
N MET A 363 -1.56 -15.92 -15.63
CA MET A 363 -2.73 -15.14 -16.08
C MET A 363 -3.84 -16.02 -16.68
N ASP A 364 -3.49 -17.19 -17.20
CA ASP A 364 -4.40 -18.21 -17.74
C ASP A 364 -4.88 -19.25 -16.71
N ASP A 365 -4.37 -19.16 -15.46
CA ASP A 365 -4.89 -19.97 -14.36
C ASP A 365 -6.39 -19.68 -14.17
N PRO A 366 -7.26 -20.71 -14.02
CA PRO A 366 -8.70 -20.51 -13.84
C PRO A 366 -9.09 -19.55 -12.73
N ILE A 367 -8.30 -19.46 -11.65
CA ILE A 367 -8.54 -18.53 -10.53
C ILE A 367 -8.43 -17.05 -10.97
N ILE A 368 -7.66 -16.79 -12.02
CA ILE A 368 -7.49 -15.46 -12.61
C ILE A 368 -8.39 -15.29 -13.83
N ALA A 369 -8.34 -16.23 -14.77
CA ALA A 369 -9.04 -16.14 -16.06
C ALA A 369 -10.57 -16.09 -15.91
N ASN A 370 -11.13 -16.77 -14.91
CA ASN A 370 -12.58 -16.80 -14.65
C ASN A 370 -13.11 -15.61 -13.84
N LYS A 371 -12.24 -14.68 -13.41
CA LYS A 371 -12.68 -13.44 -12.76
C LYS A 371 -13.43 -12.55 -13.73
N LYS A 372 -14.55 -12.00 -13.27
CA LYS A 372 -15.37 -11.04 -14.02
C LYS A 372 -15.14 -9.60 -13.58
N THR A 373 -14.42 -9.40 -12.47
CA THR A 373 -14.07 -8.09 -11.94
C THR A 373 -12.54 -7.92 -11.89
N TYR A 374 -12.07 -6.69 -11.90
CA TYR A 374 -10.64 -6.35 -11.88
C TYR A 374 -10.04 -6.35 -10.46
N TRP A 375 -10.86 -6.47 -9.42
CA TRP A 375 -10.39 -6.46 -8.03
C TRP A 375 -9.43 -7.62 -7.74
N GLU A 376 -8.48 -7.38 -6.83
CA GLU A 376 -7.56 -8.41 -6.33
C GLU A 376 -6.79 -9.11 -7.47
N SER A 377 -6.33 -8.34 -8.46
CA SER A 377 -5.54 -8.89 -9.56
C SER A 377 -4.16 -9.31 -9.06
N ASN A 378 -3.87 -10.62 -9.09
CA ASN A 378 -2.59 -11.19 -8.68
C ASN A 378 -2.01 -12.23 -9.67
N GLY A 379 -2.50 -12.25 -10.90
CA GLY A 379 -1.85 -13.02 -11.97
C GLY A 379 -0.42 -12.54 -12.22
N GLN A 380 0.43 -13.42 -12.73
CA GLN A 380 1.82 -13.11 -13.08
C GLN A 380 1.88 -11.92 -14.03
N ILE A 381 2.69 -10.91 -13.69
CA ILE A 381 2.78 -9.66 -14.45
C ILE A 381 3.92 -9.76 -15.45
N THR A 382 3.60 -9.54 -16.73
CA THR A 382 4.55 -9.46 -17.82
C THR A 382 4.71 -8.03 -18.28
N ARG A 383 5.96 -7.57 -18.44
CA ARG A 383 6.29 -6.25 -18.98
C ARG A 383 7.17 -6.43 -20.22
N LYS A 384 7.08 -5.49 -21.16
CA LYS A 384 7.90 -5.49 -22.38
C LYS A 384 8.94 -4.38 -22.34
N VAL A 385 10.16 -4.71 -22.76
CA VAL A 385 11.27 -3.76 -22.86
C VAL A 385 11.96 -3.89 -24.22
N ARG A 386 12.48 -2.78 -24.74
CA ARG A 386 13.29 -2.78 -25.97
C ARG A 386 14.74 -2.46 -25.63
N ILE A 387 15.62 -3.39 -25.94
CA ILE A 387 17.07 -3.29 -25.77
C ILE A 387 17.67 -2.85 -27.11
N VAL A 388 18.49 -1.81 -27.11
CA VAL A 388 19.18 -1.22 -28.26
C VAL A 388 20.68 -1.43 -28.20
#